data_5a13af582d490ca83ddf8e36c59008be
#
_entry.id   5a13af582d490ca83ddf8e36c59008be
#
_cell.length_a   1.000
_cell.length_b   1.000
_cell.length_c   1.000
_cell.angle_alpha   90.00
_cell.angle_beta   90.00
_cell.angle_gamma   90.00
#
_symmetry.space_group_name_H-M   'P 1'
#
loop_
_entity.id
_entity.type
_entity.pdbx_description
1 polymer ?
#
loop_
_entity_poly.entity_id
_entity_poly.type
_entity_poly.pdbx_seq_one_letter_code
_entity_poly.pdbx_strand_id
1 'polypeptide(L)'
;PIVREMPEIFRPERVVIRRRDGLRAELHAGFPTYRTSWQRVRKALTGLDVRDGAPLIDEVPRGEAEAPVLELYLPTALQVRQWAELLQWRTASLRNGSILVDRVIVTLGERAAVYLSGPPGFNLFVADLPEAERTALATHVERLDPGLFRPYRELILDDLAVTAEPGVVVPDVAELPAAQVDVSMPDLWEEEVRYFPDVTLVRQIDEQDARSLTDGRRVLRVTGAGLLQYRTAEGSGEAAAPTLEQALETAGRWVGSRGGWPQDVVLHRYVREAGVGRLAFEVHTGVRYPVQSLPGAIQVHVSAADRVVYFERSPTVVNVSFEGEPLPLISPEAALAHALPAAPVLAAEPVRSMYLTYLLKPPAEAGARWTAEPTWVIQAGHTEV
;
A
#
# COMPACT_ATOMS: atom_id res chain seq x y z
N PRO A 1 21.15 1.07 -11.85
CA PRO A 1 19.88 0.56 -11.35
C PRO A 1 20.07 0.12 -9.90
N ILE A 2 19.37 0.80 -8.98
CA ILE A 2 19.46 0.48 -7.56
C ILE A 2 18.58 -0.73 -7.34
N VAL A 3 19.17 -1.91 -7.12
CA VAL A 3 18.45 -3.05 -6.56
C VAL A 3 18.14 -2.67 -5.13
N ARG A 4 16.91 -2.31 -4.85
CA ARG A 4 16.47 -2.01 -3.49
C ARG A 4 16.38 -3.30 -2.70
N GLU A 5 16.87 -3.27 -1.49
CA GLU A 5 16.69 -4.37 -0.56
C GLU A 5 15.19 -4.54 -0.25
N MET A 6 14.74 -5.79 -0.07
CA MET A 6 13.35 -6.13 0.27
C MET A 6 12.71 -5.26 1.36
N PRO A 7 13.42 -4.90 2.45
CA PRO A 7 12.88 -4.04 3.51
C PRO A 7 12.52 -2.61 3.07
N GLU A 8 13.02 -2.13 1.94
CA GLU A 8 12.67 -0.81 1.42
C GLU A 8 11.41 -0.82 0.57
N ILE A 9 11.11 -1.94 -0.09
CA ILE A 9 9.91 -2.13 -0.90
C ILE A 9 8.75 -2.56 -0.01
N PHE A 10 9.03 -3.43 0.97
CA PHE A 10 8.07 -3.91 1.94
C PHE A 10 8.11 -3.05 3.21
N ARG A 11 7.25 -2.07 3.27
CA ARG A 11 7.07 -1.16 4.39
C ARG A 11 5.58 -0.88 4.58
N PRO A 12 5.13 -0.39 5.73
CA PRO A 12 3.74 0.00 5.91
C PRO A 12 3.30 0.94 4.79
N GLU A 13 2.13 0.71 4.25
CA GLU A 13 1.52 1.59 3.26
C GLU A 13 1.25 2.96 3.87
N ARG A 14 0.78 2.94 5.13
CA ARG A 14 0.50 4.14 5.91
C ARG A 14 0.80 3.93 7.39
N VAL A 15 1.12 5.03 8.04
CA VAL A 15 1.31 5.13 9.49
C VAL A 15 0.29 6.12 10.03
N VAL A 16 -0.61 5.65 10.87
CA VAL A 16 -1.58 6.50 11.58
C VAL A 16 -1.06 6.79 12.97
N ILE A 17 -0.98 8.06 13.31
CA ILE A 17 -0.48 8.52 14.61
C ILE A 17 -1.63 9.24 15.31
N ARG A 18 -2.07 8.71 16.45
CA ARG A 18 -3.02 9.35 17.33
C ARG A 18 -2.27 10.06 18.46
N ARG A 19 -2.57 11.32 18.67
CA ARG A 19 -2.08 12.12 19.79
C ARG A 19 -2.97 11.99 21.03
N ARG A 20 -2.49 12.54 22.17
CA ARG A 20 -3.23 12.58 23.44
C ARG A 20 -4.54 13.34 23.35
N ASP A 21 -4.61 14.40 22.52
CA ASP A 21 -5.80 15.20 22.29
C ASP A 21 -6.83 14.54 21.35
N GLY A 22 -6.60 13.30 20.93
CA GLY A 22 -7.46 12.55 20.03
C GLY A 22 -7.27 12.87 18.55
N LEU A 23 -6.53 13.92 18.21
CA LEU A 23 -6.21 14.25 16.83
C LEU A 23 -5.32 13.17 16.20
N ARG A 24 -5.48 12.94 14.91
CA ARG A 24 -4.73 11.93 14.15
C ARG A 24 -4.00 12.55 12.97
N ALA A 25 -2.82 12.01 12.70
CA ALA A 25 -2.09 12.24 11.47
C ALA A 25 -1.99 10.92 10.72
N GLU A 26 -2.31 10.93 9.45
CA GLU A 26 -2.13 9.80 8.54
C GLU A 26 -0.98 10.14 7.60
N LEU A 27 0.06 9.31 7.64
CA LEU A 27 1.28 9.48 6.87
C LEU A 27 1.41 8.35 5.87
N HIS A 28 1.36 8.68 4.60
CA HIS A 28 1.55 7.72 3.51
C HIS A 28 3.02 7.69 3.07
N ALA A 29 3.45 6.57 2.52
CA ALA A 29 4.77 6.43 1.91
C ALA A 29 4.98 7.54 0.87
N GLY A 30 6.20 8.09 0.77
CA GLY A 30 6.49 9.25 -0.09
C GLY A 30 6.32 10.59 0.60
N PHE A 31 5.46 10.72 1.60
CA PHE A 31 5.40 11.94 2.40
C PHE A 31 6.68 12.10 3.23
N PRO A 32 7.33 13.27 3.24
CA PRO A 32 8.65 13.43 3.89
C PRO A 32 8.67 12.96 5.35
N THR A 33 7.63 13.28 6.11
CA THR A 33 7.49 12.91 7.52
C THR A 33 7.29 11.40 7.71
N TYR A 34 6.68 10.70 6.74
CA TYR A 34 6.50 9.25 6.79
C TYR A 34 7.83 8.52 6.91
N ARG A 35 8.81 8.85 6.06
CA ARG A 35 10.11 8.18 6.04
C ARG A 35 10.80 8.24 7.42
N THR A 36 10.81 9.44 8.01
CA THR A 36 11.39 9.63 9.34
C THR A 36 10.62 8.88 10.41
N SER A 37 9.29 8.91 10.38
CA SER A 37 8.43 8.20 11.33
C SER A 37 8.61 6.70 11.22
N TRP A 38 8.57 6.15 9.99
CA TRP A 38 8.79 4.72 9.78
C TRP A 38 10.17 4.25 10.25
N GLN A 39 11.24 4.99 9.95
CA GLN A 39 12.58 4.63 10.41
C GLN A 39 12.67 4.56 11.94
N ARG A 40 12.03 5.49 12.64
CA ARG A 40 12.00 5.50 14.12
C ARG A 40 11.19 4.34 14.66
N VAL A 41 10.01 4.09 14.11
CA VAL A 41 9.18 2.96 14.52
C VAL A 41 9.89 1.64 14.23
N ARG A 42 10.44 1.47 13.03
CA ARG A 42 11.20 0.27 12.67
C ARG A 42 12.35 0.03 13.64
N LYS A 43 13.11 1.06 13.99
CA LYS A 43 14.19 0.95 14.99
C LYS A 43 13.66 0.46 16.33
N ALA A 44 12.57 1.03 16.82
CA ALA A 44 11.96 0.66 18.10
C ALA A 44 11.41 -0.78 18.10
N LEU A 45 10.94 -1.25 16.95
CA LEU A 45 10.41 -2.61 16.79
C LEU A 45 11.50 -3.66 16.51
N THR A 46 12.70 -3.25 16.08
CA THR A 46 13.77 -4.18 15.72
C THR A 46 14.39 -4.80 16.96
N GLY A 47 14.56 -6.13 16.94
CA GLY A 47 15.24 -6.88 17.99
C GLY A 47 14.45 -7.02 19.29
N LEU A 48 13.13 -6.78 19.28
CA LEU A 48 12.28 -7.00 20.44
C LEU A 48 12.31 -8.46 20.89
N ASP A 49 12.18 -8.63 22.20
CA ASP A 49 12.06 -9.95 22.82
C ASP A 49 10.58 -10.34 22.87
N VAL A 50 10.19 -11.17 21.93
CA VAL A 50 8.78 -11.55 21.72
C VAL A 50 8.43 -12.71 22.64
N ARG A 51 7.39 -12.53 23.44
CA ARG A 51 6.87 -13.57 24.34
C ARG A 51 6.06 -14.59 23.54
N ASP A 52 6.52 -15.82 23.53
CA ASP A 52 5.78 -16.92 22.95
C ASP A 52 4.54 -17.23 23.80
N GLY A 53 3.41 -17.44 23.15
CA GLY A 53 2.15 -17.76 23.81
C GLY A 53 1.44 -16.58 24.48
N ALA A 54 1.76 -15.34 24.07
CA ALA A 54 0.99 -14.17 24.48
C ALA A 54 -0.51 -14.38 24.22
N PRO A 55 -1.39 -14.05 25.18
CA PRO A 55 -2.83 -14.27 25.02
C PRO A 55 -3.38 -13.46 23.87
N LEU A 56 -4.36 -14.05 23.15
CA LEU A 56 -5.22 -13.30 22.26
C LEU A 56 -6.00 -12.28 23.10
N ILE A 57 -6.00 -11.06 22.69
CA ILE A 57 -6.73 -9.97 23.33
C ILE A 57 -7.87 -9.63 22.39
N ASP A 58 -9.12 -9.77 22.87
CA ASP A 58 -10.31 -9.47 22.07
C ASP A 58 -10.35 -7.98 21.65
N GLU A 59 -9.79 -7.12 22.49
CA GLU A 59 -9.58 -5.71 22.15
C GLU A 59 -8.14 -5.30 22.44
N VAL A 60 -7.49 -4.65 21.47
CA VAL A 60 -6.26 -3.91 21.75
C VAL A 60 -6.61 -2.85 22.79
N PRO A 61 -5.91 -2.79 23.92
CA PRO A 61 -6.07 -1.67 24.83
C PRO A 61 -5.82 -0.42 24.00
N ARG A 62 -6.89 0.32 23.69
CA ARG A 62 -6.79 1.58 22.89
C ARG A 62 -5.95 2.61 23.62
N GLY A 63 -5.18 2.15 24.60
CA GLY A 63 -4.40 2.93 25.55
C GLY A 63 -5.34 3.70 26.48
N GLU A 64 -4.83 4.12 27.60
CA GLU A 64 -5.44 5.24 28.33
C GLU A 64 -5.78 6.31 27.31
N ALA A 65 -6.99 6.87 27.36
CA ALA A 65 -7.50 7.83 26.36
C ALA A 65 -6.51 8.98 26.05
N GLU A 66 -5.53 9.14 26.89
CA GLU A 66 -4.51 10.20 26.92
C GLU A 66 -3.15 9.81 26.35
N ALA A 67 -2.91 8.56 25.91
CA ALA A 67 -1.61 8.15 25.39
C ALA A 67 -1.56 8.16 23.87
N PRO A 68 -0.41 8.55 23.25
CA PRO A 68 -0.25 8.42 21.82
C PRO A 68 -0.23 6.94 21.39
N VAL A 69 -0.78 6.70 20.20
CA VAL A 69 -0.77 5.36 19.56
C VAL A 69 -0.30 5.52 18.13
N LEU A 70 0.55 4.57 17.70
CA LEU A 70 0.94 4.45 16.28
C LEU A 70 0.37 3.16 15.73
N GLU A 71 -0.30 3.25 14.59
CA GLU A 71 -0.83 2.11 13.86
C GLU A 71 -0.15 2.04 12.50
N LEU A 72 0.43 0.88 12.19
CA LEU A 72 1.10 0.60 10.92
C LEU A 72 0.19 -0.30 10.10
N TYR A 73 -0.28 0.18 8.99
CA TYR A 73 -1.10 -0.59 8.06
C TYR A 73 -0.21 -1.19 6.97
N LEU A 74 -0.34 -2.48 6.79
CA LEU A 74 0.47 -3.22 5.84
C LEU A 74 -0.28 -3.43 4.53
N PRO A 75 0.43 -3.43 3.42
CA PRO A 75 -0.17 -3.62 2.09
C PRO A 75 -0.74 -5.03 1.89
N THR A 76 -0.26 -5.99 2.64
CA THR A 76 -0.75 -7.37 2.62
C THR A 76 -0.51 -8.03 3.96
N ALA A 77 -1.36 -8.98 4.31
CA ALA A 77 -1.18 -9.74 5.54
C ALA A 77 0.07 -10.63 5.46
N LEU A 78 0.90 -10.56 6.50
CA LEU A 78 2.06 -11.42 6.69
C LEU A 78 1.86 -12.37 7.85
N GLN A 79 2.49 -13.54 7.78
CA GLN A 79 2.60 -14.41 8.94
C GLN A 79 3.47 -13.75 10.04
N VAL A 80 3.11 -13.96 11.30
CA VAL A 80 3.89 -13.47 12.45
C VAL A 80 5.36 -13.88 12.35
N ARG A 81 5.66 -15.08 11.81
CA ARG A 81 7.03 -15.53 11.57
C ARG A 81 7.78 -14.64 10.58
N GLN A 82 7.15 -14.23 9.50
CA GLN A 82 7.75 -13.32 8.51
C GLN A 82 8.03 -11.94 9.12
N TRP A 83 7.13 -11.48 10.00
CA TRP A 83 7.36 -10.27 10.79
C TRP A 83 8.58 -10.40 11.70
N ALA A 84 8.68 -11.51 12.41
CA ALA A 84 9.80 -11.77 13.31
C ALA A 84 11.14 -11.77 12.56
N GLU A 85 11.19 -12.34 11.38
CA GLU A 85 12.37 -12.32 10.52
C GLU A 85 12.69 -10.91 10.02
N LEU A 86 11.69 -10.18 9.50
CA LEU A 86 11.84 -8.82 8.98
C LEU A 86 12.34 -7.83 10.04
N LEU A 87 11.84 -7.94 11.26
CA LEU A 87 12.17 -7.06 12.39
C LEU A 87 13.24 -7.64 13.32
N GLN A 88 13.82 -8.78 12.96
CA GLN A 88 14.90 -9.44 13.74
C GLN A 88 14.51 -9.68 15.19
N TRP A 89 13.26 -10.07 15.43
CA TRP A 89 12.77 -10.35 16.78
C TRP A 89 13.47 -11.54 17.40
N ARG A 90 13.74 -11.43 18.70
CA ARG A 90 14.28 -12.54 19.48
C ARG A 90 13.14 -13.42 19.95
N THR A 91 13.10 -14.64 19.45
CA THR A 91 12.07 -15.62 19.81
C THR A 91 12.68 -17.01 19.79
N ALA A 92 12.45 -17.78 20.84
CA ALA A 92 12.87 -19.17 20.90
C ALA A 92 11.97 -20.09 20.07
N SER A 93 10.67 -19.80 20.06
CA SER A 93 9.66 -20.48 19.25
C SER A 93 8.43 -19.60 19.14
N LEU A 94 7.81 -19.56 17.94
CA LEU A 94 6.56 -18.83 17.73
C LEU A 94 5.42 -19.85 17.53
N ARG A 95 4.65 -20.11 18.58
CA ARG A 95 3.45 -20.98 18.50
C ARG A 95 2.43 -20.44 17.51
N ASN A 96 2.29 -19.12 17.47
CA ASN A 96 1.37 -18.38 16.61
C ASN A 96 2.02 -17.92 15.28
N GLY A 97 3.14 -18.53 14.87
CA GLY A 97 3.94 -18.09 13.71
C GLY A 97 3.24 -18.11 12.36
N SER A 98 2.15 -18.88 12.21
CA SER A 98 1.35 -18.97 10.98
C SER A 98 0.17 -17.99 10.92
N ILE A 99 -0.11 -17.28 12.01
CA ILE A 99 -1.19 -16.29 12.05
C ILE A 99 -0.87 -15.14 11.11
N LEU A 100 -1.87 -14.73 10.33
CA LEU A 100 -1.78 -13.60 9.42
C LEU A 100 -2.04 -12.28 10.15
N VAL A 101 -1.22 -11.29 9.87
CA VAL A 101 -1.24 -9.95 10.47
C VAL A 101 -1.08 -8.92 9.39
N ASP A 102 -1.90 -7.90 9.39
CA ASP A 102 -1.85 -6.78 8.45
C ASP A 102 -1.74 -5.42 9.14
N ARG A 103 -1.75 -5.39 10.46
CA ARG A 103 -1.61 -4.17 11.23
C ARG A 103 -0.73 -4.38 12.46
N VAL A 104 0.16 -3.42 12.72
CA VAL A 104 0.95 -3.36 13.95
C VAL A 104 0.53 -2.13 14.73
N ILE A 105 0.25 -2.30 16.01
CA ILE A 105 -0.19 -1.24 16.91
C ILE A 105 0.84 -1.07 18.01
N VAL A 106 1.32 0.16 18.19
CA VAL A 106 2.29 0.54 19.22
C VAL A 106 1.64 1.55 20.15
N THR A 107 1.42 1.17 21.39
CA THR A 107 0.91 2.06 22.43
C THR A 107 2.06 2.73 23.17
N LEU A 108 1.96 4.01 23.50
CA LEU A 108 3.01 4.79 24.17
C LEU A 108 2.59 5.30 25.56
N GLY A 109 1.60 4.66 26.18
CA GLY A 109 1.16 4.94 27.54
C GLY A 109 2.15 4.49 28.61
N GLU A 110 1.70 4.43 29.87
CA GLU A 110 2.54 3.95 30.99
C GLU A 110 3.05 2.53 30.75
N ARG A 111 2.20 1.67 30.19
CA ARG A 111 2.57 0.34 29.69
C ARG A 111 2.65 0.38 28.16
N ALA A 112 3.79 0.80 27.68
CA ALA A 112 4.04 0.81 26.25
C ALA A 112 4.20 -0.62 25.73
N ALA A 113 3.43 -0.97 24.70
CA ALA A 113 3.38 -2.33 24.18
C ALA A 113 3.21 -2.36 22.66
N VAL A 114 3.57 -3.48 22.09
CA VAL A 114 3.39 -3.79 20.66
C VAL A 114 2.37 -4.90 20.52
N TYR A 115 1.38 -4.66 19.68
CA TYR A 115 0.34 -5.61 19.32
C TYR A 115 0.37 -5.85 17.82
N LEU A 116 0.05 -7.08 17.43
CA LEU A 116 -0.23 -7.45 16.06
C LEU A 116 -1.73 -7.67 15.90
N SER A 117 -2.31 -7.10 14.85
CA SER A 117 -3.72 -7.25 14.53
C SER A 117 -3.88 -7.87 13.15
N GLY A 118 -4.86 -8.74 12.99
CA GLY A 118 -5.15 -9.41 11.74
C GLY A 118 -6.62 -9.82 11.59
N PRO A 119 -7.04 -10.29 10.41
CA PRO A 119 -8.38 -10.77 10.18
C PRO A 119 -8.60 -12.15 10.85
N PRO A 120 -9.82 -12.46 11.35
CA PRO A 120 -10.99 -11.62 11.49
C PRO A 120 -11.04 -10.87 12.83
N GLY A 121 -10.21 -9.81 12.98
CA GLY A 121 -10.25 -8.94 14.15
C GLY A 121 -9.53 -9.46 15.40
N PHE A 122 -8.63 -10.45 15.27
CA PHE A 122 -7.83 -10.89 16.40
C PHE A 122 -6.67 -9.91 16.68
N ASN A 123 -6.29 -9.85 17.95
CA ASN A 123 -5.15 -9.07 18.39
C ASN A 123 -4.21 -9.94 19.23
N LEU A 124 -2.93 -9.85 18.95
CA LEU A 124 -1.88 -10.58 19.64
C LEU A 124 -0.92 -9.59 20.33
N PHE A 125 -0.80 -9.67 21.64
CA PHE A 125 0.27 -9.00 22.37
C PHE A 125 1.62 -9.63 21.98
N VAL A 126 2.60 -8.79 21.64
CA VAL A 126 3.91 -9.25 21.18
C VAL A 126 4.98 -9.02 22.23
N ALA A 127 5.12 -7.77 22.67
CA ALA A 127 6.18 -7.39 23.62
C ALA A 127 5.84 -6.08 24.33
N ASP A 128 6.43 -5.90 25.51
CA ASP A 128 6.55 -4.57 26.10
C ASP A 128 7.61 -3.77 25.33
N LEU A 129 7.31 -2.50 25.07
CA LEU A 129 8.27 -1.61 24.42
C LEU A 129 9.28 -1.09 25.45
N PRO A 130 10.60 -1.20 25.21
CA PRO A 130 11.61 -0.66 26.10
C PRO A 130 11.40 0.83 26.37
N GLU A 131 11.64 1.27 27.61
CA GLU A 131 11.40 2.66 28.05
C GLU A 131 12.14 3.70 27.19
N ALA A 132 13.37 3.40 26.77
CA ALA A 132 14.15 4.30 25.92
C ALA A 132 13.48 4.48 24.54
N GLU A 133 12.95 3.41 23.95
CA GLU A 133 12.28 3.45 22.67
C GLU A 133 10.88 4.10 22.79
N ARG A 134 10.16 3.84 23.89
CA ARG A 134 8.90 4.53 24.22
C ARG A 134 9.11 6.04 24.25
N THR A 135 10.10 6.50 25.01
CA THR A 135 10.41 7.92 25.17
C THR A 135 10.83 8.54 23.84
N ALA A 136 11.64 7.85 23.05
CA ALA A 136 12.08 8.33 21.75
C ALA A 136 10.90 8.46 20.75
N LEU A 137 9.95 7.51 20.73
CA LEU A 137 8.76 7.57 19.89
C LEU A 137 7.79 8.65 20.38
N ALA A 138 7.53 8.74 21.68
CA ALA A 138 6.66 9.78 22.23
C ALA A 138 7.19 11.19 21.90
N THR A 139 8.49 11.42 22.10
CA THR A 139 9.15 12.68 21.73
C THR A 139 9.06 12.95 20.22
N HIS A 140 9.16 11.90 19.40
CA HIS A 140 8.99 12.07 17.96
C HIS A 140 7.57 12.53 17.60
N VAL A 141 6.55 11.90 18.17
CA VAL A 141 5.14 12.28 17.95
C VAL A 141 4.87 13.71 18.37
N GLU A 142 5.40 14.14 19.51
CA GLU A 142 5.25 15.50 20.03
C GLU A 142 5.92 16.57 19.15
N ARG A 143 6.98 16.21 18.43
CA ARG A 143 7.74 17.11 17.55
C ARG A 143 7.18 17.17 16.11
N LEU A 144 6.21 16.35 15.78
CA LEU A 144 5.58 16.41 14.47
C LEU A 144 4.82 17.74 14.30
N ASP A 145 4.81 18.23 13.07
CA ASP A 145 4.07 19.45 12.74
C ASP A 145 2.59 19.31 13.16
N PRO A 146 2.07 20.19 14.03
CA PRO A 146 0.68 20.19 14.43
C PRO A 146 -0.29 20.23 13.24
N GLY A 147 0.08 20.88 12.13
CA GLY A 147 -0.71 20.95 10.91
C GLY A 147 -0.96 19.59 10.22
N LEU A 148 -0.22 18.54 10.60
CA LEU A 148 -0.47 17.18 10.13
C LEU A 148 -1.69 16.54 10.79
N PHE A 149 -2.03 16.99 12.01
CA PHE A 149 -3.07 16.37 12.82
C PHE A 149 -4.43 17.00 12.52
N ARG A 150 -5.45 16.15 12.41
CA ARG A 150 -6.82 16.53 12.11
C ARG A 150 -7.80 15.78 13.02
N PRO A 151 -9.03 16.29 13.18
CA PRO A 151 -10.09 15.52 13.80
C PRO A 151 -10.45 14.31 12.93
N TYR A 152 -10.79 13.22 13.61
CA TYR A 152 -11.36 12.02 13.03
C TYR A 152 -12.65 11.72 13.80
N ARG A 153 -13.61 11.16 13.11
CA ARG A 153 -14.84 10.68 13.71
C ARG A 153 -15.02 9.20 13.50
N GLU A 154 -15.78 8.57 14.35
CA GLU A 154 -16.16 7.18 14.19
C GLU A 154 -17.07 7.00 12.97
N LEU A 155 -16.88 5.91 12.25
CA LEU A 155 -17.72 5.55 11.14
C LEU A 155 -19.01 4.92 11.67
N ILE A 156 -20.15 5.56 11.43
CA ILE A 156 -21.48 5.13 11.90
C ILE A 156 -22.24 4.54 10.70
N LEU A 157 -22.62 3.27 10.79
CA LEU A 157 -23.24 2.50 9.71
C LEU A 157 -24.64 1.99 10.02
N ASP A 158 -25.35 2.63 10.94
CA ASP A 158 -26.65 2.17 11.48
C ASP A 158 -27.72 1.91 10.39
N ASP A 159 -27.67 2.66 9.30
CA ASP A 159 -28.63 2.59 8.20
C ASP A 159 -28.14 1.77 6.98
N LEU A 160 -26.95 1.18 7.04
CA LEU A 160 -26.35 0.45 5.93
C LEU A 160 -26.28 -1.05 6.21
N ALA A 161 -26.53 -1.86 5.18
CA ALA A 161 -26.34 -3.32 5.23
C ALA A 161 -24.84 -3.70 5.17
N VAL A 162 -24.00 -2.95 5.88
CA VAL A 162 -22.55 -3.10 5.96
C VAL A 162 -22.13 -3.04 7.41
N THR A 163 -21.16 -3.81 7.81
CA THR A 163 -20.57 -3.77 9.14
C THR A 163 -19.18 -3.15 9.09
N ALA A 164 -18.75 -2.54 10.17
CA ALA A 164 -17.38 -2.10 10.36
C ALA A 164 -16.74 -2.82 11.55
N GLU A 165 -15.42 -3.01 11.49
CA GLU A 165 -14.69 -3.43 12.68
C GLU A 165 -14.80 -2.35 13.78
N PRO A 166 -14.81 -2.74 15.06
CA PRO A 166 -14.89 -1.78 16.15
C PRO A 166 -13.76 -0.74 16.05
N GLY A 167 -14.13 0.55 16.15
CA GLY A 167 -13.19 1.67 16.17
C GLY A 167 -12.60 2.06 14.83
N VAL A 168 -13.22 1.69 13.74
CA VAL A 168 -12.93 2.31 12.44
C VAL A 168 -13.29 3.78 12.51
N VAL A 169 -12.33 4.62 12.19
CA VAL A 169 -12.48 6.07 12.16
C VAL A 169 -12.06 6.61 10.81
N VAL A 170 -12.67 7.72 10.44
CA VAL A 170 -12.48 8.40 9.17
C VAL A 170 -12.08 9.85 9.39
N PRO A 171 -11.27 10.45 8.51
CA PRO A 171 -10.96 11.87 8.61
C PRO A 171 -12.22 12.71 8.46
N ASP A 172 -12.36 13.70 9.34
CA ASP A 172 -13.46 14.67 9.27
C ASP A 172 -13.06 15.81 8.32
N VAL A 173 -13.29 15.60 7.03
CA VAL A 173 -12.93 16.52 5.95
C VAL A 173 -14.12 16.67 5.02
N ALA A 174 -14.59 17.90 4.85
CA ALA A 174 -15.76 18.20 4.02
C ALA A 174 -15.40 18.47 2.55
N GLU A 175 -14.19 18.94 2.28
CA GLU A 175 -13.75 19.34 0.95
C GLU A 175 -12.24 19.17 0.77
N LEU A 176 -11.81 18.89 -0.45
CA LEU A 176 -10.40 18.84 -0.86
C LEU A 176 -10.25 19.44 -2.26
N PRO A 177 -9.14 20.14 -2.55
CA PRO A 177 -8.90 20.64 -3.90
C PRO A 177 -8.67 19.47 -4.87
N ALA A 178 -9.11 19.63 -6.12
CA ALA A 178 -8.63 18.77 -7.19
C ALA A 178 -7.15 19.07 -7.48
N ALA A 179 -6.42 18.07 -7.94
CA ALA A 179 -5.02 18.23 -8.29
C ALA A 179 -4.83 18.17 -9.81
N GLN A 180 -3.92 19.00 -10.31
CA GLN A 180 -3.32 18.83 -11.62
C GLN A 180 -2.02 18.04 -11.50
N VAL A 181 -1.79 17.14 -12.44
CA VAL A 181 -0.71 16.16 -12.34
C VAL A 181 0.10 16.17 -13.61
N ASP A 182 1.39 16.42 -13.48
CA ASP A 182 2.34 16.23 -14.57
C ASP A 182 2.84 14.79 -14.53
N VAL A 183 2.78 14.11 -15.66
CA VAL A 183 3.22 12.72 -15.80
C VAL A 183 4.31 12.59 -16.85
N SER A 184 5.23 11.65 -16.63
CA SER A 184 6.20 11.20 -17.61
C SER A 184 5.68 9.94 -18.29
N MET A 185 5.60 9.99 -19.62
CA MET A 185 5.19 8.86 -20.46
C MET A 185 6.40 7.99 -20.81
N PRO A 186 6.26 6.66 -20.89
CA PRO A 186 7.32 5.80 -21.39
C PRO A 186 7.53 6.03 -22.90
N ASP A 187 8.79 6.10 -23.32
CA ASP A 187 9.15 6.07 -24.73
C ASP A 187 9.31 4.61 -25.19
N LEU A 188 8.47 4.18 -26.13
CA LEU A 188 8.45 2.81 -26.61
C LEU A 188 9.79 2.36 -27.19
N TRP A 189 10.50 3.25 -27.88
CA TRP A 189 11.81 2.93 -28.50
C TRP A 189 12.93 2.77 -27.47
N GLU A 190 12.91 3.59 -26.42
CA GLU A 190 13.86 3.43 -25.33
C GLU A 190 13.58 2.16 -24.53
N GLU A 191 12.32 1.75 -24.42
CA GLU A 191 11.93 0.53 -23.73
C GLU A 191 12.23 -0.73 -24.55
N GLU A 192 12.19 -0.69 -25.90
CA GLU A 192 12.44 -1.86 -26.76
C GLU A 192 13.68 -2.64 -26.37
N VAL A 193 14.80 -1.95 -26.24
CA VAL A 193 16.11 -2.56 -25.92
C VAL A 193 16.11 -3.26 -24.55
N ARG A 194 15.23 -2.83 -23.63
CA ARG A 194 15.15 -3.38 -22.27
C ARG A 194 14.31 -4.66 -22.19
N TYR A 195 13.36 -4.82 -23.12
CA TYR A 195 12.39 -5.92 -23.07
C TYR A 195 12.67 -7.04 -24.06
N PHE A 196 13.37 -6.75 -25.15
CA PHE A 196 13.69 -7.73 -26.17
C PHE A 196 15.19 -8.04 -26.21
N PRO A 197 15.58 -9.32 -26.11
CA PRO A 197 17.00 -9.71 -26.17
C PRO A 197 17.62 -9.51 -27.57
N ASP A 198 16.78 -9.58 -28.61
CA ASP A 198 17.18 -9.36 -30.00
C ASP A 198 16.14 -8.47 -30.69
N VAL A 199 16.49 -7.21 -30.85
CA VAL A 199 15.63 -6.20 -31.46
C VAL A 199 15.45 -6.42 -32.98
N THR A 200 16.31 -7.18 -33.62
CA THR A 200 16.20 -7.46 -35.07
C THR A 200 14.99 -8.33 -35.41
N LEU A 201 14.47 -9.05 -34.44
CA LEU A 201 13.27 -9.89 -34.58
C LEU A 201 11.98 -9.17 -34.23
N VAL A 202 12.08 -7.94 -33.72
CA VAL A 202 10.92 -7.18 -33.24
C VAL A 202 10.16 -6.58 -34.41
N ARG A 203 8.85 -6.70 -34.34
CA ARG A 203 7.91 -6.07 -35.29
C ARG A 203 7.04 -5.10 -34.55
N GLN A 204 6.80 -3.93 -35.15
CA GLN A 204 5.86 -2.96 -34.67
C GLN A 204 4.46 -3.24 -35.25
N ILE A 205 3.46 -3.09 -34.39
CA ILE A 205 2.04 -3.14 -34.75
C ILE A 205 1.40 -1.86 -34.21
N ASP A 206 0.89 -1.04 -35.11
CA ASP A 206 0.14 0.16 -34.73
C ASP A 206 -1.34 -0.20 -34.59
N GLU A 207 -1.90 0.09 -33.42
CA GLU A 207 -3.30 -0.05 -33.07
C GLU A 207 -3.94 1.36 -33.01
N GLN A 208 -5.26 1.42 -32.94
CA GLN A 208 -5.96 2.71 -32.96
C GLN A 208 -5.54 3.64 -31.78
N ASP A 209 -5.34 3.06 -30.59
CA ASP A 209 -5.07 3.75 -29.33
C ASP A 209 -3.79 3.27 -28.64
N ALA A 210 -2.97 2.45 -29.31
CA ALA A 210 -1.76 1.88 -28.75
C ALA A 210 -0.73 1.55 -29.82
N ARG A 211 0.52 1.37 -29.38
CA ARG A 211 1.60 0.79 -30.18
C ARG A 211 2.13 -0.44 -29.49
N SER A 212 2.33 -1.48 -30.28
CA SER A 212 2.84 -2.76 -29.79
C SER A 212 4.10 -3.15 -30.52
N LEU A 213 5.06 -3.72 -29.76
CA LEU A 213 6.27 -4.36 -30.28
C LEU A 213 6.20 -5.85 -29.93
N THR A 214 6.56 -6.73 -30.87
CA THR A 214 6.54 -8.18 -30.64
C THR A 214 7.63 -8.92 -31.37
N ASP A 215 8.21 -9.95 -30.72
CA ASP A 215 9.08 -10.96 -31.32
C ASP A 215 8.35 -12.29 -31.58
N GLY A 216 7.02 -12.32 -31.45
CA GLY A 216 6.16 -13.49 -31.56
C GLY A 216 6.04 -14.32 -30.27
N ARG A 217 6.88 -14.09 -29.27
CA ARG A 217 6.78 -14.70 -27.91
C ARG A 217 6.47 -13.70 -26.84
N ARG A 218 6.89 -12.46 -27.02
CA ARG A 218 6.74 -11.34 -26.10
C ARG A 218 5.99 -10.22 -26.80
N VAL A 219 5.22 -9.48 -26.05
CA VAL A 219 4.55 -8.27 -26.50
C VAL A 219 4.84 -7.17 -25.51
N LEU A 220 5.31 -6.03 -26.00
CA LEU A 220 5.38 -4.76 -25.28
C LEU A 220 4.42 -3.80 -25.93
N ARG A 221 3.49 -3.26 -25.15
CA ARG A 221 2.44 -2.36 -25.64
C ARG A 221 2.48 -1.06 -24.84
N VAL A 222 2.33 0.06 -25.52
CA VAL A 222 2.12 1.37 -24.89
C VAL A 222 0.82 1.93 -25.43
N THR A 223 -0.12 2.22 -24.53
CA THR A 223 -1.41 2.84 -24.87
C THR A 223 -1.27 4.34 -25.08
N GLY A 224 -2.25 4.98 -25.73
CA GLY A 224 -2.31 6.45 -25.86
C GLY A 224 -2.34 7.18 -24.50
N ALA A 225 -2.82 6.52 -23.44
CA ALA A 225 -2.76 6.99 -22.06
C ALA A 225 -1.40 6.73 -21.39
N GLY A 226 -0.39 6.21 -22.11
CA GLY A 226 0.95 5.97 -21.59
C GLY A 226 1.10 4.74 -20.69
N LEU A 227 0.12 3.86 -20.65
CA LEU A 227 0.22 2.61 -19.92
C LEU A 227 1.15 1.66 -20.67
N LEU A 228 2.27 1.26 -20.05
CA LEU A 228 3.21 0.28 -20.58
C LEU A 228 2.81 -1.10 -20.09
N GLN A 229 2.61 -2.04 -21.02
CA GLN A 229 2.25 -3.43 -20.74
C GLN A 229 3.23 -4.38 -21.41
N TYR A 230 3.77 -5.31 -20.65
CA TYR A 230 4.58 -6.41 -21.15
C TYR A 230 3.91 -7.75 -20.87
N ARG A 231 3.90 -8.63 -21.83
CA ARG A 231 3.39 -10.00 -21.69
C ARG A 231 4.30 -10.98 -22.39
N THR A 232 4.37 -12.19 -21.84
CA THR A 232 5.02 -13.32 -22.51
C THR A 232 4.08 -14.52 -22.55
N ALA A 233 4.18 -15.32 -23.61
CA ALA A 233 3.44 -16.57 -23.75
C ALA A 233 3.97 -17.69 -22.83
N GLU A 234 5.13 -17.50 -22.22
CA GLU A 234 5.77 -18.49 -21.36
C GLU A 234 5.21 -18.42 -19.94
N GLY A 235 4.63 -19.50 -19.41
CA GLY A 235 4.60 -19.65 -17.96
C GLY A 235 3.33 -19.88 -17.19
N SER A 236 2.24 -20.35 -17.78
CA SER A 236 1.11 -20.92 -17.03
C SER A 236 1.32 -22.44 -16.87
N GLY A 237 2.02 -22.83 -15.82
CA GLY A 237 2.10 -24.23 -15.41
C GLY A 237 1.14 -24.55 -14.27
N GLU A 238 0.80 -25.82 -14.06
CA GLU A 238 -0.03 -26.31 -12.93
C GLU A 238 0.68 -26.24 -11.56
N ALA A 239 1.91 -25.71 -11.50
CA ALA A 239 2.66 -25.60 -10.26
C ALA A 239 2.07 -24.56 -9.30
N ALA A 240 2.33 -24.71 -8.00
CA ALA A 240 1.89 -23.77 -6.98
C ALA A 240 2.45 -22.36 -7.23
N ALA A 241 1.61 -21.34 -7.03
CA ALA A 241 2.06 -19.96 -7.14
C ALA A 241 3.21 -19.64 -6.15
N PRO A 242 4.19 -18.80 -6.53
CA PRO A 242 5.33 -18.46 -5.70
C PRO A 242 4.89 -17.88 -4.34
N THR A 243 5.76 -17.94 -3.35
CA THR A 243 5.57 -17.20 -2.10
C THR A 243 5.76 -15.71 -2.33
N LEU A 244 5.30 -14.88 -1.40
CA LEU A 244 5.54 -13.43 -1.48
C LEU A 244 7.02 -13.09 -1.65
N GLU A 245 7.88 -13.73 -0.87
CA GLU A 245 9.34 -13.53 -0.92
C GLU A 245 9.92 -13.87 -2.29
N GLN A 246 9.60 -15.05 -2.81
CA GLN A 246 10.02 -15.47 -4.15
C GLN A 246 9.53 -14.52 -5.25
N ALA A 247 8.26 -14.11 -5.16
CA ALA A 247 7.66 -13.19 -6.11
C ALA A 247 8.34 -11.81 -6.06
N LEU A 248 8.60 -11.26 -4.85
CA LEU A 248 9.29 -9.98 -4.67
C LEU A 248 10.74 -10.03 -5.17
N GLU A 249 11.48 -11.11 -4.88
CA GLU A 249 12.85 -11.27 -5.36
C GLU A 249 12.90 -11.32 -6.89
N THR A 250 12.01 -12.08 -7.52
CA THR A 250 11.92 -12.19 -8.97
C THR A 250 11.49 -10.87 -9.61
N ALA A 251 10.47 -10.21 -9.08
CA ALA A 251 10.02 -8.90 -9.53
C ALA A 251 11.13 -7.85 -9.35
N GLY A 252 11.82 -7.86 -8.20
CA GLY A 252 12.93 -6.95 -7.89
C GLY A 252 14.05 -7.03 -8.89
N ARG A 253 14.54 -8.23 -9.19
CA ARG A 253 15.58 -8.48 -10.20
C ARG A 253 15.12 -8.06 -11.60
N TRP A 254 13.89 -8.42 -11.96
CA TRP A 254 13.36 -8.18 -13.29
C TRP A 254 13.14 -6.68 -13.57
N VAL A 255 12.47 -5.96 -12.67
CA VAL A 255 12.25 -4.51 -12.79
C VAL A 255 13.57 -3.76 -12.67
N GLY A 256 14.45 -4.16 -11.75
CA GLY A 256 15.78 -3.57 -11.58
C GLY A 256 16.62 -3.60 -12.85
N SER A 257 16.51 -4.64 -13.67
CA SER A 257 17.22 -4.76 -14.95
C SER A 257 16.58 -3.98 -16.10
N ARG A 258 15.38 -3.39 -15.90
CA ARG A 258 14.57 -2.71 -16.94
C ARG A 258 14.21 -1.28 -16.60
N GLY A 259 15.15 -0.52 -16.09
CA GLY A 259 14.97 0.89 -15.74
C GLY A 259 14.80 1.14 -14.24
N GLY A 260 14.65 0.07 -13.45
CA GLY A 260 14.57 0.14 -11.99
C GLY A 260 13.20 0.53 -11.46
N TRP A 261 13.14 0.58 -10.14
CA TRP A 261 11.94 0.97 -9.41
C TRP A 261 11.84 2.51 -9.33
N PRO A 262 10.64 3.07 -9.44
CA PRO A 262 10.43 4.48 -9.09
C PRO A 262 10.84 4.76 -7.65
N GLN A 263 11.11 6.03 -7.38
CA GLN A 263 11.31 6.46 -6.01
C GLN A 263 9.99 6.32 -5.24
N ASP A 264 10.07 5.98 -3.97
CA ASP A 264 8.91 5.84 -3.08
C ASP A 264 7.85 4.82 -3.50
N VAL A 265 8.25 3.80 -4.29
CA VAL A 265 7.42 2.64 -4.57
C VAL A 265 7.22 1.79 -3.31
N VAL A 266 6.00 1.32 -3.10
CA VAL A 266 5.61 0.46 -1.98
C VAL A 266 4.78 -0.70 -2.53
N LEU A 267 5.00 -1.91 -2.00
CA LEU A 267 4.07 -3.00 -2.25
C LEU A 267 2.69 -2.60 -1.71
N HIS A 268 1.68 -2.74 -2.53
CA HIS A 268 0.30 -2.44 -2.18
C HIS A 268 -0.51 -3.71 -1.98
N ARG A 269 -0.30 -4.70 -2.84
CA ARG A 269 -1.08 -5.95 -2.79
C ARG A 269 -0.28 -7.14 -3.29
N TYR A 270 -0.53 -8.29 -2.69
CA TYR A 270 -0.06 -9.58 -3.19
C TYR A 270 -1.20 -10.61 -3.18
N VAL A 271 -1.42 -11.26 -4.31
CA VAL A 271 -2.43 -12.32 -4.47
C VAL A 271 -1.81 -13.54 -5.13
N ARG A 272 -2.14 -14.72 -4.64
CA ARG A 272 -1.76 -16.01 -5.25
C ARG A 272 -2.95 -16.58 -5.99
N GLU A 273 -2.82 -16.80 -7.28
CA GLU A 273 -3.90 -17.28 -8.12
C GLU A 273 -3.39 -18.14 -9.26
N ALA A 274 -3.96 -19.33 -9.45
CA ALA A 274 -3.71 -20.19 -10.61
C ALA A 274 -2.21 -20.35 -11.01
N GLY A 275 -1.33 -20.64 -10.06
CA GLY A 275 0.10 -20.80 -10.31
C GLY A 275 0.88 -19.51 -10.51
N VAL A 276 0.27 -18.35 -10.30
CA VAL A 276 0.86 -17.02 -10.45
C VAL A 276 0.76 -16.22 -9.16
N GLY A 277 1.86 -15.57 -8.76
CA GLY A 277 1.89 -14.52 -7.74
C GLY A 277 1.72 -13.17 -8.41
N ARG A 278 0.66 -12.44 -8.09
CA ARG A 278 0.39 -11.10 -8.58
C ARG A 278 0.77 -10.08 -7.54
N LEU A 279 1.71 -9.22 -7.89
CA LEU A 279 2.16 -8.10 -7.08
C LEU A 279 1.63 -6.81 -7.68
N ALA A 280 1.03 -5.97 -6.86
CA ALA A 280 0.69 -4.59 -7.22
C ALA A 280 1.47 -3.64 -6.32
N PHE A 281 1.98 -2.56 -6.90
CA PHE A 281 2.76 -1.56 -6.20
C PHE A 281 2.18 -0.18 -6.47
N GLU A 282 2.20 0.67 -5.45
CA GLU A 282 1.89 2.08 -5.56
C GLU A 282 3.16 2.92 -5.54
N VAL A 283 3.10 4.05 -6.23
CA VAL A 283 4.16 5.06 -6.20
C VAL A 283 3.59 6.29 -5.50
N HIS A 284 4.09 6.56 -4.30
CA HIS A 284 3.63 7.69 -3.52
C HIS A 284 4.39 8.96 -3.90
N THR A 285 3.65 9.98 -4.28
CA THR A 285 4.16 11.32 -4.50
C THR A 285 4.13 12.09 -3.19
N GLY A 286 5.10 12.94 -2.92
CA GLY A 286 5.28 13.63 -1.64
C GLY A 286 4.14 14.54 -1.15
N VAL A 287 2.91 14.30 -1.58
CA VAL A 287 1.69 15.00 -1.16
C VAL A 287 1.02 14.30 0.02
N ARG A 288 0.17 15.03 0.75
CA ARG A 288 -0.47 14.56 1.98
C ARG A 288 -1.28 13.28 1.80
N TYR A 289 -2.12 13.24 0.77
CA TYR A 289 -2.88 12.06 0.38
C TYR A 289 -2.24 11.45 -0.86
N PRO A 290 -2.10 10.13 -0.94
CA PRO A 290 -1.45 9.49 -2.08
C PRO A 290 -2.22 9.78 -3.38
N VAL A 291 -1.49 9.81 -4.49
CA VAL A 291 -2.08 9.79 -5.83
C VAL A 291 -1.99 8.36 -6.31
N GLN A 292 -3.12 7.72 -6.50
CA GLN A 292 -3.22 6.32 -6.91
C GLN A 292 -3.64 6.20 -8.37
N SER A 293 -3.06 5.22 -9.04
CA SER A 293 -3.49 4.77 -10.37
C SER A 293 -4.25 3.45 -10.21
N LEU A 294 -5.41 3.31 -10.79
CA LEU A 294 -6.09 2.01 -10.83
C LEU A 294 -5.62 1.21 -12.06
N PRO A 295 -5.28 -0.05 -11.90
CA PRO A 295 -5.34 -0.93 -10.74
C PRO A 295 -4.04 -1.00 -9.92
N GLY A 296 -3.21 0.03 -9.93
CA GLY A 296 -1.91 0.15 -9.27
C GLY A 296 -0.90 0.81 -10.21
N ALA A 297 0.10 1.49 -9.66
CA ALA A 297 1.11 2.18 -10.47
C ALA A 297 2.03 1.18 -11.20
N ILE A 298 2.29 0.02 -10.59
CA ILE A 298 3.07 -1.08 -11.18
C ILE A 298 2.41 -2.41 -10.81
N GLN A 299 2.25 -3.29 -11.80
CA GLN A 299 1.83 -4.67 -11.57
C GLN A 299 2.88 -5.63 -12.12
N VAL A 300 3.15 -6.68 -11.36
CA VAL A 300 4.09 -7.75 -11.76
C VAL A 300 3.45 -9.10 -11.47
N HIS A 301 3.30 -9.93 -12.49
CA HIS A 301 2.86 -11.30 -12.30
C HIS A 301 4.06 -12.25 -12.46
N VAL A 302 4.29 -13.02 -11.43
CA VAL A 302 5.40 -14.00 -11.38
C VAL A 302 4.83 -15.41 -11.41
N SER A 303 5.27 -16.21 -12.37
CA SER A 303 4.88 -17.61 -12.48
C SER A 303 5.60 -18.48 -11.45
N ALA A 304 5.09 -19.70 -11.25
CA ALA A 304 5.71 -20.73 -10.43
C ALA A 304 7.14 -21.12 -10.88
N ALA A 305 7.53 -20.77 -12.10
CA ALA A 305 8.88 -20.98 -12.62
C ALA A 305 9.81 -19.78 -12.38
N ASP A 306 9.48 -18.90 -11.43
CA ASP A 306 10.23 -17.67 -11.09
C ASP A 306 10.48 -16.76 -12.31
N ARG A 307 9.46 -16.61 -13.16
CA ARG A 307 9.51 -15.76 -14.34
C ARG A 307 8.42 -14.70 -14.29
N VAL A 308 8.75 -13.48 -14.70
CA VAL A 308 7.75 -12.44 -14.93
C VAL A 308 7.00 -12.73 -16.23
N VAL A 309 5.72 -12.98 -16.14
CA VAL A 309 4.82 -13.30 -17.26
C VAL A 309 3.95 -12.12 -17.68
N TYR A 310 3.76 -11.18 -16.79
CA TYR A 310 3.07 -9.92 -17.01
C TYR A 310 3.74 -8.82 -16.23
N PHE A 311 3.86 -7.65 -16.85
CA PHE A 311 4.26 -6.42 -16.21
C PHE A 311 3.44 -5.28 -16.78
N GLU A 312 3.02 -4.38 -15.90
CA GLU A 312 2.33 -3.16 -16.26
C GLU A 312 2.87 -2.00 -15.44
N ARG A 313 3.02 -0.86 -16.08
CA ARG A 313 3.43 0.38 -15.42
C ARG A 313 2.60 1.55 -15.95
N SER A 314 1.93 2.24 -15.06
CA SER A 314 1.28 3.52 -15.33
C SER A 314 2.31 4.63 -15.61
N PRO A 315 1.91 5.73 -16.27
CA PRO A 315 2.74 6.92 -16.36
C PRO A 315 3.25 7.35 -15.00
N THR A 316 4.50 7.77 -14.95
CA THR A 316 5.11 8.20 -13.67
C THR A 316 4.66 9.61 -13.34
N VAL A 317 4.06 9.80 -12.18
CA VAL A 317 3.73 11.12 -11.64
C VAL A 317 5.03 11.85 -11.31
N VAL A 318 5.23 13.02 -11.91
CA VAL A 318 6.43 13.86 -11.73
C VAL A 318 6.15 14.99 -10.76
N ASN A 319 4.98 15.63 -10.88
CA ASN A 319 4.60 16.75 -10.05
C ASN A 319 3.08 16.75 -9.81
N VAL A 320 2.68 17.25 -8.64
CA VAL A 320 1.27 17.44 -8.27
C VAL A 320 1.10 18.86 -7.79
N SER A 321 0.19 19.61 -8.41
CA SER A 321 -0.17 20.96 -8.00
C SER A 321 -1.65 21.04 -7.65
N PHE A 322 -1.95 21.74 -6.55
CA PHE A 322 -3.32 21.94 -6.08
C PHE A 322 -3.74 23.35 -6.49
N GLU A 323 -4.22 23.46 -7.73
CA GLU A 323 -4.69 24.71 -8.31
C GLU A 323 -6.18 24.57 -8.57
N GLY A 324 -7.00 25.19 -7.77
CA GLY A 324 -8.44 25.18 -7.97
C GLY A 324 -9.23 25.33 -6.69
N GLU A 325 -10.54 25.51 -6.85
CA GLU A 325 -11.46 25.53 -5.72
C GLU A 325 -11.58 24.11 -5.12
N PRO A 326 -11.71 24.01 -3.78
CA PRO A 326 -11.97 22.74 -3.14
C PRO A 326 -13.27 22.11 -3.66
N LEU A 327 -13.21 20.82 -3.91
CA LEU A 327 -14.36 20.02 -4.28
C LEU A 327 -15.02 19.44 -3.03
N PRO A 328 -16.35 19.47 -2.95
CA PRO A 328 -17.06 18.85 -1.83
C PRO A 328 -16.87 17.34 -1.88
N LEU A 329 -16.54 16.75 -0.74
CA LEU A 329 -16.47 15.30 -0.57
C LEU A 329 -17.86 14.80 -0.15
N ILE A 330 -18.25 13.68 -0.74
CA ILE A 330 -19.38 12.91 -0.18
C ILE A 330 -18.98 12.36 1.18
N SER A 331 -19.95 12.19 2.08
CA SER A 331 -19.65 11.62 3.38
C SER A 331 -19.13 10.18 3.24
N PRO A 332 -18.35 9.68 4.21
CA PRO A 332 -17.89 8.29 4.19
C PRO A 332 -19.04 7.28 4.07
N GLU A 333 -20.14 7.52 4.77
CA GLU A 333 -21.34 6.68 4.73
C GLU A 333 -22.01 6.72 3.35
N ALA A 334 -22.08 7.89 2.73
CA ALA A 334 -22.60 8.03 1.35
C ALA A 334 -21.67 7.35 0.33
N ALA A 335 -20.34 7.40 0.53
CA ALA A 335 -19.38 6.70 -0.31
C ALA A 335 -19.57 5.18 -0.21
N LEU A 336 -19.77 4.64 0.98
CA LEU A 336 -20.08 3.22 1.21
C LEU A 336 -21.39 2.82 0.54
N ALA A 337 -22.45 3.60 0.73
CA ALA A 337 -23.75 3.35 0.10
C ALA A 337 -23.65 3.35 -1.43
N HIS A 338 -22.80 4.20 -1.99
CA HIS A 338 -22.56 4.28 -3.44
C HIS A 338 -21.74 3.10 -3.97
N ALA A 339 -20.74 2.64 -3.21
CA ALA A 339 -19.88 1.53 -3.59
C ALA A 339 -20.56 0.15 -3.45
N LEU A 340 -21.51 0.00 -2.52
CA LEU A 340 -22.13 -1.27 -2.18
C LEU A 340 -22.72 -2.05 -3.38
N PRO A 341 -23.45 -1.45 -4.33
CA PRO A 341 -24.00 -2.17 -5.49
C PRO A 341 -22.91 -2.73 -6.43
N ALA A 342 -21.75 -2.07 -6.51
CA ALA A 342 -20.65 -2.45 -7.39
C ALA A 342 -19.65 -3.40 -6.70
N ALA A 343 -19.66 -3.48 -5.38
CA ALA A 343 -18.69 -4.22 -4.59
C ALA A 343 -19.38 -5.14 -3.57
N PRO A 344 -19.83 -6.34 -3.97
CA PRO A 344 -20.51 -7.29 -3.08
C PRO A 344 -19.71 -7.69 -1.84
N VAL A 345 -18.38 -7.56 -1.88
CA VAL A 345 -17.51 -7.83 -0.72
C VAL A 345 -17.85 -6.96 0.47
N LEU A 346 -18.34 -5.73 0.26
CA LEU A 346 -18.75 -4.82 1.34
C LEU A 346 -19.96 -5.34 2.14
N ALA A 347 -20.77 -6.21 1.56
CA ALA A 347 -21.87 -6.85 2.26
C ALA A 347 -21.44 -8.13 3.00
N ALA A 348 -20.32 -8.73 2.58
CA ALA A 348 -19.84 -10.01 3.10
C ALA A 348 -18.76 -9.86 4.18
N GLU A 349 -17.97 -8.80 4.11
CA GLU A 349 -16.79 -8.57 4.96
C GLU A 349 -16.90 -7.22 5.67
N PRO A 350 -16.52 -7.12 6.95
CA PRO A 350 -16.56 -5.85 7.66
C PRO A 350 -15.57 -4.84 7.08
N VAL A 351 -15.97 -3.57 7.07
CA VAL A 351 -15.07 -2.46 6.74
C VAL A 351 -14.00 -2.36 7.83
N ARG A 352 -12.74 -2.45 7.43
CA ARG A 352 -11.57 -2.44 8.31
C ARG A 352 -10.91 -1.07 8.39
N SER A 353 -10.93 -0.36 7.29
CA SER A 353 -10.44 1.00 7.23
C SER A 353 -11.08 1.76 6.06
N MET A 354 -11.10 3.06 6.20
CA MET A 354 -11.52 3.97 5.15
C MET A 354 -10.65 5.22 5.19
N TYR A 355 -10.08 5.60 4.06
CA TYR A 355 -9.15 6.72 3.96
C TYR A 355 -9.29 7.47 2.64
N LEU A 356 -8.70 8.66 2.59
CA LEU A 356 -8.72 9.52 1.40
C LEU A 356 -7.46 9.32 0.54
N THR A 357 -7.67 9.33 -0.76
CA THR A 357 -6.63 9.33 -1.79
C THR A 357 -7.01 10.27 -2.93
N TYR A 358 -6.10 10.47 -3.86
CA TYR A 358 -6.37 11.12 -5.13
C TYR A 358 -6.33 10.09 -6.25
N LEU A 359 -7.45 9.90 -6.94
CA LEU A 359 -7.52 9.00 -8.09
C LEU A 359 -7.03 9.71 -9.34
N LEU A 360 -5.94 9.22 -9.92
CA LEU A 360 -5.36 9.74 -11.15
C LEU A 360 -6.29 9.45 -12.35
N LYS A 361 -6.62 10.49 -13.09
CA LYS A 361 -7.48 10.40 -14.29
C LYS A 361 -6.71 10.86 -15.53
N PRO A 362 -6.71 10.04 -16.60
CA PRO A 362 -6.13 10.46 -17.85
C PRO A 362 -6.95 11.62 -18.44
N PRO A 363 -6.31 12.50 -19.23
CA PRO A 363 -7.02 13.57 -19.91
C PRO A 363 -8.02 13.03 -20.93
N ALA A 364 -9.17 13.68 -21.04
CA ALA A 364 -10.20 13.33 -22.03
C ALA A 364 -9.74 13.64 -23.46
N GLU A 365 -8.87 14.64 -23.64
CA GLU A 365 -8.34 15.08 -24.91
C GLU A 365 -6.81 14.96 -24.94
N ALA A 366 -6.27 14.61 -26.10
CA ALA A 366 -4.83 14.52 -26.30
C ALA A 366 -4.16 15.89 -26.06
N GLY A 367 -3.15 15.92 -25.21
CA GLY A 367 -2.41 17.14 -24.84
C GLY A 367 -3.01 17.94 -23.68
N ALA A 368 -4.17 17.55 -23.13
CA ALA A 368 -4.65 18.09 -21.89
C ALA A 368 -3.86 17.53 -20.69
N ARG A 369 -3.89 18.24 -19.56
CA ARG A 369 -3.21 17.80 -18.34
C ARG A 369 -3.97 16.65 -17.67
N TRP A 370 -3.23 15.78 -17.02
CA TRP A 370 -3.77 14.79 -16.11
C TRP A 370 -4.36 15.47 -14.87
N THR A 371 -5.41 14.89 -14.33
CA THR A 371 -6.05 15.36 -13.12
C THR A 371 -6.05 14.25 -12.07
N ALA A 372 -6.15 14.64 -10.80
CA ALA A 372 -6.40 13.69 -9.74
C ALA A 372 -7.51 14.26 -8.83
N GLU A 373 -8.52 13.43 -8.62
CA GLU A 373 -9.69 13.80 -7.83
C GLU A 373 -9.67 13.11 -6.47
N PRO A 374 -10.05 13.82 -5.39
CA PRO A 374 -10.13 13.21 -4.08
C PRO A 374 -11.19 12.12 -4.05
N THR A 375 -10.83 10.96 -3.53
CA THR A 375 -11.65 9.75 -3.55
C THR A 375 -11.50 8.99 -2.23
N TRP A 376 -12.56 8.34 -1.79
CA TRP A 376 -12.50 7.40 -0.67
C TRP A 376 -12.01 6.03 -1.14
N VAL A 377 -11.08 5.45 -0.38
CA VAL A 377 -10.71 4.04 -0.48
C VAL A 377 -11.30 3.31 0.71
N ILE A 378 -11.99 2.22 0.44
CA ILE A 378 -12.67 1.40 1.43
C ILE A 378 -12.00 0.04 1.45
N GLN A 379 -11.50 -0.38 2.60
CA GLN A 379 -10.94 -1.72 2.79
C GLN A 379 -11.95 -2.59 3.53
N ALA A 380 -12.40 -3.66 2.90
CA ALA A 380 -13.24 -4.68 3.49
C ALA A 380 -12.57 -6.06 3.35
N GLY A 381 -12.34 -6.73 4.45
CA GLY A 381 -11.52 -7.93 4.47
C GLY A 381 -10.12 -7.68 3.91
N HIS A 382 -9.80 -8.33 2.79
CA HIS A 382 -8.53 -8.14 2.04
C HIS A 382 -8.72 -7.40 0.71
N THR A 383 -9.88 -6.82 0.49
CA THR A 383 -10.24 -6.14 -0.76
C THR A 383 -10.34 -4.64 -0.54
N GLU A 384 -9.82 -3.87 -1.50
CA GLU A 384 -10.04 -2.43 -1.60
C GLU A 384 -11.10 -2.14 -2.67
N VAL A 385 -11.94 -1.17 -2.39
CA VAL A 385 -13.02 -0.68 -3.25
C VAL A 385 -12.93 0.84 -3.37
#